data_6e56988d4ac119ea4e613c4e32029b71
#
_entry.id   6e56988d4ac119ea4e613c4e32029b71
#
_cell.length_a   1.000
_cell.length_b   1.000
_cell.length_c   1.000
_cell.angle_alpha   90.00
_cell.angle_beta   90.00
_cell.angle_gamma   90.00
#
_symmetry.space_group_name_H-M   'P 1'
#
loop_
_entity.id
_entity.type
_entity.pdbx_description
1 polymer ?
#
loop_
_entity_poly.entity_id
_entity_poly.type
_entity_poly.pdbx_seq_one_letter_code
_entity_poly.pdbx_strand_id
1 'polypeptide(L)' 'MEDEKAGLILNAIGMAVVDLVAMQVPITKDNLVDRLEHNRKATGNVIGKGAYRDAAELVRKAQ' A
#
# COMPACT_ATOMS: atom_id res chain seq x y z
N MET A 1 -10.73 -3.38 13.43
CA MET A 1 -10.63 -3.63 11.99
C MET A 1 -11.10 -5.05 11.72
N GLU A 2 -11.89 -5.25 10.70
CA GLU A 2 -12.34 -6.57 10.31
C GLU A 2 -11.18 -7.37 9.74
N ASP A 3 -11.19 -8.69 9.96
CA ASP A 3 -10.10 -9.57 9.52
C ASP A 3 -9.84 -9.48 8.02
N GLU A 4 -10.92 -9.49 7.20
CA GLU A 4 -10.79 -9.39 5.76
C GLU A 4 -10.12 -8.08 5.33
N LYS A 5 -10.55 -6.98 5.94
CA LYS A 5 -9.99 -5.67 5.63
C LYS A 5 -8.54 -5.58 6.06
N ALA A 6 -8.22 -6.11 7.23
CA ALA A 6 -6.84 -6.15 7.71
C ALA A 6 -5.95 -6.94 6.76
N GLY A 7 -6.41 -8.07 6.27
CA GLY A 7 -5.68 -8.89 5.30
C GLY A 7 -5.44 -8.16 3.99
N LEU A 8 -6.45 -7.44 3.49
CA LEU A 8 -6.34 -6.68 2.25
C LEU A 8 -5.31 -5.54 2.40
N ILE A 9 -5.34 -4.84 3.54
CA ILE A 9 -4.39 -3.76 3.80
C ILE A 9 -2.97 -4.32 3.93
N LEU A 10 -2.82 -5.43 4.66
CA LEU A 10 -1.52 -6.08 4.80
C LEU A 10 -0.95 -6.50 3.46
N ASN A 11 -1.77 -7.08 2.60
CA ASN A 11 -1.36 -7.47 1.26
C ASN A 11 -0.93 -6.25 0.43
N ALA A 12 -1.67 -5.16 0.52
CA ALA A 12 -1.34 -3.93 -0.20
C ALA A 12 0.02 -3.37 0.25
N ILE A 13 0.26 -3.33 1.55
CA ILE A 13 1.53 -2.87 2.10
C ILE A 13 2.66 -3.81 1.67
N GLY A 14 2.43 -5.12 1.76
CA GLY A 14 3.42 -6.11 1.34
C GLY A 14 3.81 -5.96 -0.11
N MET A 15 2.84 -5.77 -1.00
CA MET A 15 3.11 -5.56 -2.42
C MET A 15 3.92 -4.28 -2.65
N ALA A 16 3.60 -3.20 -1.95
CA ALA A 16 4.33 -1.95 -2.09
C ALA A 16 5.78 -2.11 -1.61
N VAL A 17 6.00 -2.82 -0.51
CA VAL A 17 7.36 -3.10 0.00
C VAL A 17 8.15 -3.92 -1.02
N VAL A 18 7.55 -4.97 -1.55
CA VAL A 18 8.20 -5.81 -2.57
C VAL A 18 8.56 -4.97 -3.80
N ASP A 19 7.66 -4.09 -4.24
CA ASP A 19 7.91 -3.19 -5.36
C ASP A 19 9.13 -2.29 -5.10
N LEU A 20 9.19 -1.68 -3.91
CA LEU A 20 10.31 -0.81 -3.56
C LEU A 20 11.63 -1.58 -3.53
N VAL A 21 11.63 -2.78 -2.97
CA VAL A 21 12.82 -3.63 -2.94
C VAL A 21 13.28 -3.96 -4.35
N ALA A 22 12.35 -4.36 -5.22
CA ALA A 22 12.66 -4.69 -6.62
C ALA A 22 13.20 -3.49 -7.39
N MET A 23 12.72 -2.29 -7.09
CA MET A 23 13.15 -1.05 -7.72
C MET A 23 14.42 -0.48 -7.08
N GLN A 24 14.93 -1.09 -6.02
CA GLN A 24 16.08 -0.59 -5.25
C GLN A 24 15.83 0.82 -4.69
N VAL A 25 14.60 1.07 -4.28
CA VAL A 25 14.19 2.34 -3.64
C VAL A 25 14.15 2.13 -2.14
N PRO A 26 14.68 3.07 -1.34
CA PRO A 26 14.65 2.92 0.13
C PRO A 26 13.22 2.78 0.67
N ILE A 27 13.06 1.91 1.68
CA ILE A 27 11.76 1.70 2.31
C ILE A 27 11.60 2.78 3.38
N THR A 28 11.03 3.90 2.97
CA THR A 28 10.70 5.01 3.85
C THR A 28 9.18 5.20 3.85
N LYS A 29 8.68 5.91 4.85
CA LYS A 29 7.25 6.24 4.91
C LYS A 29 6.79 6.93 3.63
N ASP A 30 7.53 7.94 3.18
CA ASP A 30 7.17 8.71 1.99
C ASP A 30 7.19 7.85 0.73
N ASN A 31 8.24 7.04 0.54
CA ASN A 31 8.32 6.16 -0.61
C ASN A 31 7.24 5.09 -0.59
N LEU A 32 6.90 4.59 0.59
CA LEU A 32 5.85 3.59 0.74
C LEU A 32 4.49 4.17 0.39
N VAL A 33 4.17 5.38 0.89
CA VAL A 33 2.93 6.06 0.56
C VAL A 33 2.85 6.35 -0.94
N ASP A 34 3.93 6.84 -1.54
CA ASP A 34 3.98 7.13 -2.97
C ASP A 34 3.71 5.85 -3.78
N ARG A 35 4.32 4.73 -3.39
CA ARG A 35 4.12 3.47 -4.10
C ARG A 35 2.69 2.94 -3.96
N LEU A 36 2.11 3.05 -2.75
CA LEU A 36 0.72 2.67 -2.53
C LEU A 36 -0.23 3.52 -3.38
N GLU A 37 0.02 4.81 -3.48
CA GLU A 37 -0.78 5.69 -4.34
C GLU A 37 -0.62 5.34 -5.82
N HIS A 38 0.60 5.02 -6.25
CA HIS A 38 0.85 4.54 -7.60
C HIS A 38 0.05 3.28 -7.89
N ASN A 39 0.11 2.31 -6.99
CA ASN A 39 -0.60 1.05 -7.16
C ASN A 39 -2.12 1.24 -7.16
N ARG A 40 -2.62 2.17 -6.34
CA ARG A 40 -4.04 2.51 -6.33
C ARG A 40 -4.50 3.01 -7.69
N LYS A 41 -3.72 3.87 -8.32
CA LYS A 41 -4.04 4.42 -9.65
C LYS A 41 -3.90 3.38 -10.75
N ALA A 42 -2.95 2.47 -10.61
CA ALA A 42 -2.64 1.48 -11.63
C ALA A 42 -3.62 0.30 -11.66
N THR A 43 -4.20 -0.06 -10.50
CA THR A 43 -5.09 -1.21 -10.43
C THR A 43 -6.46 -0.91 -11.04
N GLY A 44 -6.98 -1.87 -11.82
CA GLY A 44 -8.35 -1.77 -12.33
C GLY A 44 -9.39 -2.38 -11.39
N ASN A 45 -8.96 -2.94 -10.27
CA ASN A 45 -9.83 -3.65 -9.34
C ASN A 45 -10.30 -2.69 -8.24
N VAL A 46 -11.63 -2.56 -8.09
CA VAL A 46 -12.23 -1.65 -7.10
C VAL A 46 -11.81 -2.04 -5.68
N ILE A 47 -11.77 -3.33 -5.37
CA ILE A 47 -11.35 -3.81 -4.05
C ILE A 47 -9.88 -3.46 -3.82
N GLY A 48 -9.04 -3.64 -4.84
CA GLY A 48 -7.62 -3.27 -4.77
C GLY A 48 -7.42 -1.78 -4.55
N LYS A 49 -8.20 -0.93 -5.24
CA LYS A 49 -8.13 0.52 -5.05
C LYS A 49 -8.43 0.89 -3.61
N GLY A 50 -9.49 0.31 -3.03
CA GLY A 50 -9.85 0.56 -1.64
C GLY A 50 -8.75 0.12 -0.67
N ALA A 51 -8.17 -1.05 -0.92
CA ALA A 51 -7.11 -1.58 -0.08
C ALA A 51 -5.85 -0.69 -0.12
N TYR A 52 -5.44 -0.26 -1.31
CA TYR A 52 -4.29 0.62 -1.46
C TYR A 52 -4.54 1.99 -0.82
N ARG A 53 -5.74 2.55 -1.00
CA ARG A 53 -6.12 3.81 -0.37
C ARG A 53 -6.02 3.71 1.16
N ASP A 54 -6.63 2.68 1.73
CA ASP A 54 -6.66 2.48 3.18
C ASP A 54 -5.26 2.20 3.72
N ALA A 55 -4.46 1.44 2.98
CA ALA A 55 -3.08 1.17 3.36
C ALA A 55 -2.23 2.46 3.36
N ALA A 56 -2.38 3.29 2.33
CA ALA A 56 -1.66 4.56 2.26
C ALA A 56 -2.04 5.47 3.42
N GLU A 57 -3.32 5.53 3.75
CA GLU A 57 -3.79 6.35 4.87
C GLU A 57 -3.24 5.83 6.20
N LEU A 58 -3.22 4.52 6.39
CA LEU A 58 -2.67 3.93 7.60
C LEU A 58 -1.19 4.26 7.75
N VAL A 59 -0.43 4.15 6.67
CA VAL A 59 1.01 4.45 6.69
C VAL A 59 1.25 5.94 6.96
N ARG A 60 0.43 6.84 6.38
CA ARG A 60 0.55 8.27 6.65
C ARG A 60 0.39 8.59 8.12
N LYS A 61 -0.48 7.89 8.82
CA LYS A 61 -0.75 8.09 10.24
C LYS A 61 0.30 7.47 11.13
N ALA A 62 1.13 6.56 10.60
CA ALA A 62 2.19 5.92 11.38
C ALA A 62 3.28 6.94 11.74
N GLN A 63 3.80 6.80 12.93
CA GLN A 63 4.87 7.69 13.42
C GLN A 63 6.25 7.06 13.29
#